data_1babcfb98764450aff1de09ddcae016b
#
_entry.id   1babcfb98764450aff1de09ddcae016b
#
_cell.length_a   1.000
_cell.length_b   1.000
_cell.length_c   1.000
_cell.angle_alpha   90.00
_cell.angle_beta   90.00
_cell.angle_gamma   90.00
#
_symmetry.space_group_name_H-M   'P 1'
#
loop_
_entity.id
_entity.type
_entity.pdbx_description
1 polymer ?
#
loop_
_entity_poly.entity_id
_entity_poly.type
_entity_poly.pdbx_seq_one_letter_code
_entity_poly.pdbx_strand_id
1 'polypeptide(L)'
;AYVDNDYPDSLQIPHPGLPYVALRVEDSEHYSIRAPEGSAPEDLAQIEAEWTSIFPSGKGFIHIGPHGREFTISMFHQLHCINNIRLALGSQPVPLYHVQHCMNYLRQMILCASNTRLEPMSRRLKEKRNVTGVDGLGLMHVCRDWSAVYQIFEDEHAQWEKHA
;
A
#
# COMPACT_ATOMS: atom_id res chain seq x y z
N ALA A 1 16.77 -19.80 -11.66
CA ALA A 1 17.05 -18.65 -12.49
C ALA A 1 15.95 -17.58 -12.47
N TYR A 2 14.86 -17.80 -11.75
CA TYR A 2 13.69 -16.89 -11.65
C TYR A 2 13.21 -16.43 -13.03
N VAL A 3 12.93 -17.39 -13.89
CA VAL A 3 12.34 -17.19 -15.22
C VAL A 3 10.85 -17.48 -15.11
N ASP A 4 10.01 -16.65 -15.73
CA ASP A 4 8.55 -16.74 -15.63
C ASP A 4 8.05 -16.76 -14.18
N ASN A 5 7.43 -17.83 -13.70
CA ASN A 5 6.89 -17.98 -12.36
C ASN A 5 7.80 -18.79 -11.40
N ASP A 6 9.05 -19.05 -11.80
CA ASP A 6 10.06 -19.74 -11.00
C ASP A 6 10.72 -18.77 -9.99
N TYR A 7 9.93 -18.24 -9.04
CA TYR A 7 10.39 -17.40 -7.93
C TYR A 7 9.58 -17.66 -6.67
N PRO A 8 10.11 -17.35 -5.48
CA PRO A 8 9.38 -17.55 -4.22
C PRO A 8 8.11 -16.70 -4.16
N ASP A 9 7.03 -17.24 -3.62
CA ASP A 9 5.75 -16.51 -3.43
C ASP A 9 5.86 -15.31 -2.52
N SER A 10 6.84 -15.28 -1.63
CA SER A 10 7.04 -14.21 -0.66
C SER A 10 8.53 -13.95 -0.45
N LEU A 11 8.85 -12.74 -0.06
CA LEU A 11 10.20 -12.38 0.38
C LEU A 11 10.64 -13.30 1.52
N GLN A 12 11.80 -13.93 1.36
CA GLN A 12 12.37 -14.79 2.38
C GLN A 12 12.88 -13.93 3.54
N ILE A 13 12.18 -14.00 4.68
CA ILE A 13 12.57 -13.32 5.92
C ILE A 13 13.34 -14.32 6.78
N PRO A 14 14.56 -14.00 7.27
CA PRO A 14 15.29 -14.87 8.16
C PRO A 14 14.50 -15.24 9.42
N HIS A 15 14.66 -16.48 9.91
CA HIS A 15 14.04 -16.90 11.17
C HIS A 15 14.55 -16.04 12.35
N PRO A 16 13.69 -15.59 13.27
CA PRO A 16 12.32 -16.04 13.52
C PRO A 16 11.20 -15.34 12.70
N GLY A 17 11.52 -14.65 11.64
CA GLY A 17 10.57 -13.87 10.85
C GLY A 17 10.50 -12.41 11.30
N LEU A 18 9.48 -11.68 10.87
CA LEU A 18 9.27 -10.31 11.30
C LEU A 18 8.79 -10.27 12.76
N PRO A 19 9.40 -9.45 13.62
CA PRO A 19 8.92 -9.29 14.99
C PRO A 19 7.54 -8.61 14.98
N TYR A 20 6.74 -8.93 15.98
CA TYR A 20 5.52 -8.18 16.23
C TYR A 20 5.87 -6.89 16.97
N VAL A 21 5.30 -5.77 16.51
CA VAL A 21 5.43 -4.47 17.14
C VAL A 21 4.04 -3.90 17.43
N ALA A 22 3.88 -3.25 18.58
CA ALA A 22 2.67 -2.51 18.86
C ALA A 22 2.76 -1.14 18.15
N LEU A 23 1.84 -0.89 17.22
CA LEU A 23 1.72 0.39 16.56
C LEU A 23 0.42 1.06 16.98
N ARG A 24 0.51 2.24 17.59
CA ARG A 24 -0.65 3.06 17.89
C ARG A 24 -1.01 3.87 16.63
N VAL A 25 -2.23 3.73 16.18
CA VAL A 25 -2.76 4.52 15.05
C VAL A 25 -3.21 5.87 15.59
N GLU A 26 -2.64 6.93 15.04
CA GLU A 26 -2.93 8.31 15.44
C GLU A 26 -3.12 9.17 14.20
N ASP A 27 -3.93 10.23 14.33
CA ASP A 27 -3.98 11.27 13.33
C ASP A 27 -2.65 12.04 13.30
N SER A 28 -2.30 12.53 12.12
CA SER A 28 -1.08 13.27 11.89
C SER A 28 -1.34 14.41 10.89
N GLU A 29 -0.76 15.55 11.15
CA GLU A 29 -0.71 16.69 10.22
C GLU A 29 0.28 16.43 9.08
N HIS A 30 1.18 15.44 9.26
CA HIS A 30 2.06 14.95 8.22
C HIS A 30 1.29 14.15 7.15
N TYR A 31 1.93 13.91 6.03
CA TYR A 31 1.37 13.17 4.89
C TYR A 31 0.11 13.82 4.30
N SER A 32 0.11 15.15 4.23
CA SER A 32 -0.96 15.93 3.62
C SER A 32 -1.17 15.55 2.16
N ILE A 33 -2.42 15.64 1.69
CA ILE A 33 -2.74 15.36 0.29
C ILE A 33 -2.19 16.46 -0.61
N ARG A 34 -2.30 17.71 -0.16
CA ARG A 34 -1.79 18.91 -0.84
C ARG A 34 -1.52 20.01 0.18
N ALA A 35 -0.72 20.96 -0.20
CA ALA A 35 -0.56 22.17 0.59
C ALA A 35 -1.84 23.02 0.56
N PRO A 36 -2.16 23.77 1.61
CA PRO A 36 -3.21 24.79 1.59
C PRO A 36 -3.01 25.79 0.44
N GLU A 37 -4.09 26.41 0.01
CA GLU A 37 -4.01 27.45 -1.01
C GLU A 37 -3.16 28.63 -0.51
N GLY A 38 -2.23 29.09 -1.33
CA GLY A 38 -1.29 30.16 -0.95
C GLY A 38 -0.06 29.72 -0.16
N SER A 39 0.14 28.40 0.04
CA SER A 39 1.34 27.87 0.69
C SER A 39 2.63 28.23 -0.07
N ALA A 40 3.71 28.35 0.67
CA ALA A 40 5.04 28.57 0.10
C ALA A 40 5.55 27.32 -0.66
N PRO A 41 6.48 27.46 -1.61
CA PRO A 41 7.10 26.32 -2.29
C PRO A 41 7.76 25.32 -1.34
N GLU A 42 8.27 25.78 -0.21
CA GLU A 42 8.88 24.97 0.84
C GLU A 42 7.87 24.00 1.48
N ASP A 43 6.62 24.42 1.66
CA ASP A 43 5.55 23.58 2.22
C ASP A 43 5.21 22.44 1.25
N LEU A 44 5.19 22.70 -0.05
CA LEU A 44 5.01 21.68 -1.08
C LEU A 44 6.15 20.67 -1.07
N ALA A 45 7.39 21.17 -0.98
CA ALA A 45 8.56 20.30 -0.92
C ALA A 45 8.57 19.43 0.33
N GLN A 46 8.12 19.95 1.46
CA GLN A 46 7.97 19.20 2.71
C GLN A 46 6.96 18.05 2.55
N ILE A 47 5.78 18.30 2.00
CA ILE A 47 4.75 17.28 1.76
C ILE A 47 5.27 16.17 0.84
N GLU A 48 5.94 16.51 -0.25
CA GLU A 48 6.51 15.53 -1.16
C GLU A 48 7.64 14.71 -0.50
N ALA A 49 8.47 15.36 0.34
CA ALA A 49 9.49 14.66 1.12
C ALA A 49 8.89 13.66 2.11
N GLU A 50 7.81 14.02 2.80
CA GLU A 50 7.10 13.14 3.73
C GLU A 50 6.53 11.91 3.01
N TRP A 51 5.85 12.09 1.89
CA TRP A 51 5.33 10.96 1.10
C TRP A 51 6.43 10.12 0.45
N THR A 52 7.57 10.71 0.13
CA THR A 52 8.72 9.97 -0.36
C THR A 52 9.36 9.13 0.74
N SER A 53 9.37 9.61 1.97
CA SER A 53 9.99 8.93 3.12
C SER A 53 9.35 7.60 3.51
N ILE A 54 8.10 7.30 3.04
CA ILE A 54 7.48 6.00 3.29
C ILE A 54 8.13 4.86 2.47
N PHE A 55 8.98 5.18 1.50
CA PHE A 55 9.70 4.21 0.70
C PHE A 55 11.16 4.10 1.16
N PRO A 56 11.74 2.90 1.18
CA PRO A 56 13.17 2.72 1.37
C PRO A 56 13.96 3.22 0.17
N SER A 57 15.28 3.26 0.31
CA SER A 57 16.19 3.42 -0.82
C SER A 57 15.85 2.41 -1.92
N GLY A 58 15.91 2.82 -3.19
CA GLY A 58 15.43 1.97 -4.30
C GLY A 58 13.92 1.99 -4.52
N LYS A 59 13.20 2.89 -3.82
CA LYS A 59 11.75 3.12 -4.02
C LYS A 59 10.87 1.88 -3.80
N GLY A 60 11.34 0.94 -2.95
CA GLY A 60 10.62 -0.29 -2.65
C GLY A 60 10.83 -1.43 -3.65
N PHE A 61 11.79 -1.29 -4.57
CA PHE A 61 12.21 -2.37 -5.46
C PHE A 61 13.43 -3.10 -4.89
N ILE A 62 13.51 -4.40 -5.14
CA ILE A 62 14.64 -5.28 -4.79
C ILE A 62 15.00 -6.15 -5.97
N HIS A 63 16.27 -6.57 -6.01
CA HIS A 63 16.79 -7.49 -7.01
C HIS A 63 17.12 -8.83 -6.34
N ILE A 64 16.47 -9.90 -6.77
CA ILE A 64 16.69 -11.24 -6.20
C ILE A 64 16.96 -12.29 -7.28
N GLY A 65 17.54 -13.41 -6.85
CA GLY A 65 17.96 -14.47 -7.73
C GLY A 65 19.30 -14.20 -8.42
N PRO A 66 19.85 -15.21 -9.12
CA PRO A 66 21.22 -15.18 -9.64
C PRO A 66 21.42 -14.15 -10.78
N HIS A 67 20.35 -13.67 -11.39
CA HIS A 67 20.38 -12.67 -12.46
C HIS A 67 19.80 -11.31 -12.03
N GLY A 68 19.61 -11.09 -10.74
CA GLY A 68 19.12 -9.82 -10.22
C GLY A 68 17.76 -9.40 -10.81
N ARG A 69 16.79 -10.31 -10.90
CA ARG A 69 15.44 -9.96 -11.36
C ARG A 69 14.79 -8.99 -10.38
N GLU A 70 14.21 -7.93 -10.92
CA GLU A 70 13.56 -6.87 -10.14
C GLU A 70 12.16 -7.28 -9.69
N PHE A 71 11.87 -7.03 -8.40
CA PHE A 71 10.58 -7.23 -7.76
C PHE A 71 10.23 -6.05 -6.86
N THR A 72 8.96 -5.94 -6.53
CA THR A 72 8.50 -5.21 -5.34
C THR A 72 7.68 -6.13 -4.47
N ILE A 73 7.48 -5.78 -3.21
CA ILE A 73 6.54 -6.49 -2.32
C ILE A 73 5.21 -5.75 -2.26
N SER A 74 4.13 -6.50 -1.97
CA SER A 74 2.76 -5.95 -1.93
C SER A 74 2.62 -4.75 -1.01
N MET A 75 3.35 -4.69 0.09
CA MET A 75 3.34 -3.53 0.98
C MET A 75 3.75 -2.24 0.25
N PHE A 76 4.86 -2.24 -0.47
CA PHE A 76 5.33 -1.05 -1.19
C PHE A 76 4.49 -0.73 -2.42
N HIS A 77 3.95 -1.75 -3.11
CA HIS A 77 2.99 -1.53 -4.20
C HIS A 77 1.71 -0.86 -3.69
N GLN A 78 1.17 -1.28 -2.54
CA GLN A 78 0.01 -0.65 -1.92
C GLN A 78 0.29 0.79 -1.51
N LEU A 79 1.44 1.07 -0.92
CA LEU A 79 1.86 2.45 -0.60
C LEU A 79 2.00 3.32 -1.84
N HIS A 80 2.55 2.78 -2.93
CA HIS A 80 2.62 3.45 -4.22
C HIS A 80 1.22 3.78 -4.76
N CYS A 81 0.28 2.84 -4.68
CA CYS A 81 -1.11 3.08 -5.08
C CYS A 81 -1.77 4.18 -4.25
N ILE A 82 -1.57 4.19 -2.93
CA ILE A 82 -2.09 5.26 -2.06
C ILE A 82 -1.52 6.62 -2.45
N ASN A 83 -0.23 6.71 -2.71
CA ASN A 83 0.39 7.98 -3.14
C ASN A 83 -0.18 8.46 -4.49
N ASN A 84 -0.42 7.56 -5.44
CA ASN A 84 -1.07 7.91 -6.70
C ASN A 84 -2.53 8.38 -6.51
N ILE A 85 -3.28 7.75 -5.60
CA ILE A 85 -4.63 8.19 -5.24
C ILE A 85 -4.59 9.59 -4.61
N ARG A 86 -3.63 9.84 -3.71
CA ARG A 86 -3.40 11.17 -3.13
C ARG A 86 -3.23 12.25 -4.20
N LEU A 87 -2.35 12.00 -5.16
CA LEU A 87 -2.10 12.93 -6.26
C LEU A 87 -3.37 13.21 -7.08
N ALA A 88 -4.16 12.16 -7.36
CA ALA A 88 -5.41 12.28 -8.10
C ALA A 88 -6.50 13.05 -7.33
N LEU A 89 -6.56 12.90 -6.02
CA LEU A 89 -7.54 13.56 -5.15
C LEU A 89 -7.22 15.03 -4.87
N GLY A 90 -6.02 15.47 -5.18
CA GLY A 90 -5.58 16.86 -4.94
C GLY A 90 -6.48 17.94 -5.55
N SER A 91 -7.38 17.61 -6.48
CA SER A 91 -8.31 18.52 -7.17
C SER A 91 -9.79 18.29 -6.83
N GLN A 92 -10.14 17.36 -5.92
CA GLN A 92 -11.54 16.98 -5.65
C GLN A 92 -12.19 17.80 -4.51
N PRO A 93 -13.53 17.99 -4.55
CA PRO A 93 -14.26 18.78 -3.54
C PRO A 93 -14.54 18.03 -2.22
N VAL A 94 -13.89 16.91 -1.96
CA VAL A 94 -14.03 16.18 -0.69
C VAL A 94 -13.34 16.96 0.43
N PRO A 95 -13.92 17.05 1.65
CA PRO A 95 -13.26 17.72 2.77
C PRO A 95 -11.86 17.16 2.99
N LEU A 96 -10.86 18.00 2.81
CA LEU A 96 -9.46 17.59 2.78
C LEU A 96 -9.01 16.91 4.08
N TYR A 97 -9.51 17.40 5.23
CA TYR A 97 -9.20 16.81 6.53
C TYR A 97 -9.65 15.34 6.64
N HIS A 98 -10.83 15.01 6.08
CA HIS A 98 -11.33 13.62 6.11
C HIS A 98 -10.48 12.71 5.22
N VAL A 99 -10.15 13.18 4.02
CA VAL A 99 -9.29 12.42 3.10
C VAL A 99 -7.89 12.24 3.69
N GLN A 100 -7.36 13.29 4.34
CA GLN A 100 -6.10 13.24 5.08
C GLN A 100 -6.13 12.16 6.18
N HIS A 101 -7.19 12.15 7.00
CA HIS A 101 -7.38 11.12 8.02
C HIS A 101 -7.38 9.70 7.41
N CYS A 102 -8.20 9.47 6.37
CA CYS A 102 -8.30 8.17 5.71
C CYS A 102 -6.96 7.69 5.13
N MET A 103 -6.23 8.59 4.45
CA MET A 103 -4.94 8.26 3.87
C MET A 103 -3.90 7.89 4.94
N ASN A 104 -3.84 8.65 6.03
CA ASN A 104 -2.97 8.35 7.16
C ASN A 104 -3.31 7.00 7.81
N TYR A 105 -4.59 6.73 8.02
CA TYR A 105 -5.06 5.47 8.58
C TYR A 105 -4.65 4.30 7.68
N LEU A 106 -4.96 4.36 6.38
CA LEU A 106 -4.63 3.29 5.43
C LEU A 106 -3.13 3.06 5.34
N ARG A 107 -2.31 4.12 5.30
CA ARG A 107 -0.85 4.00 5.30
C ARG A 107 -0.36 3.21 6.52
N GLN A 108 -0.84 3.55 7.72
CA GLN A 108 -0.45 2.88 8.95
C GLN A 108 -0.89 1.42 8.97
N MET A 109 -2.10 1.12 8.46
CA MET A 109 -2.61 -0.26 8.39
C MET A 109 -1.82 -1.12 7.40
N ILE A 110 -1.43 -0.58 6.26
CA ILE A 110 -0.58 -1.27 5.29
C ILE A 110 0.79 -1.61 5.91
N LEU A 111 1.41 -0.63 6.59
CA LEU A 111 2.68 -0.85 7.28
C LEU A 111 2.55 -1.88 8.42
N CYS A 112 1.46 -1.82 9.17
CA CYS A 112 1.18 -2.78 10.24
C CYS A 112 1.01 -4.21 9.70
N ALA A 113 0.35 -4.40 8.57
CA ALA A 113 0.18 -5.69 7.94
C ALA A 113 1.47 -6.25 7.34
N SER A 114 2.41 -5.38 6.92
CA SER A 114 3.73 -5.75 6.36
C SER A 114 3.67 -6.90 5.38
N ASN A 115 2.81 -6.81 4.37
CA ASN A 115 2.67 -7.87 3.38
C ASN A 115 3.97 -8.02 2.57
N THR A 116 4.56 -9.20 2.62
CA THR A 116 5.85 -9.52 1.98
C THR A 116 5.71 -10.32 0.68
N ARG A 117 4.52 -10.35 0.09
CA ARG A 117 4.29 -10.99 -1.21
C ARG A 117 5.15 -10.36 -2.29
N LEU A 118 5.88 -11.18 -3.06
CA LEU A 118 6.65 -10.71 -4.20
C LEU A 118 5.74 -10.50 -5.42
N GLU A 119 5.91 -9.36 -6.07
CA GLU A 119 5.20 -8.98 -7.28
C GLU A 119 6.22 -8.72 -8.41
N PRO A 120 6.22 -9.52 -9.49
CA PRO A 120 7.15 -9.34 -10.60
C PRO A 120 6.75 -8.16 -11.49
N MET A 121 7.71 -7.65 -12.25
CA MET A 121 7.44 -6.66 -13.29
C MET A 121 6.43 -7.17 -14.31
N SER A 122 5.42 -6.38 -14.61
CA SER A 122 4.31 -6.76 -15.49
C SER A 122 4.71 -6.72 -16.96
N ARG A 123 4.72 -7.88 -17.61
CA ARG A 123 4.85 -7.98 -19.08
C ARG A 123 3.68 -7.28 -19.77
N ARG A 124 2.46 -7.41 -19.25
CA ARG A 124 1.23 -6.81 -19.79
C ARG A 124 1.31 -5.28 -19.87
N LEU A 125 1.85 -4.63 -18.82
CA LEU A 125 2.06 -3.17 -18.83
C LEU A 125 3.09 -2.77 -19.88
N LYS A 126 4.18 -3.53 -19.99
CA LYS A 126 5.23 -3.27 -20.98
C LYS A 126 4.72 -3.42 -22.43
N GLU A 127 3.99 -4.49 -22.71
CA GLU A 127 3.49 -4.79 -24.06
C GLU A 127 2.35 -3.86 -24.47
N LYS A 128 1.36 -3.61 -23.59
CA LYS A 128 0.16 -2.85 -23.94
C LYS A 128 0.31 -1.33 -23.80
N ARG A 129 1.17 -0.85 -22.90
CA ARG A 129 1.28 0.57 -22.58
C ARG A 129 2.70 1.13 -22.69
N ASN A 130 3.68 0.28 -22.99
CA ASN A 130 5.11 0.62 -22.93
C ASN A 130 5.54 1.24 -21.60
N VAL A 131 4.92 0.80 -20.50
CA VAL A 131 5.20 1.25 -19.15
C VAL A 131 5.92 0.14 -18.39
N THR A 132 7.00 0.48 -17.70
CA THR A 132 7.69 -0.43 -16.77
C THR A 132 7.07 -0.27 -15.39
N GLY A 133 6.58 -1.37 -14.80
CA GLY A 133 5.94 -1.35 -13.48
C GLY A 133 5.38 -2.70 -13.10
N VAL A 134 4.82 -2.77 -11.90
CA VAL A 134 4.09 -3.93 -11.38
C VAL A 134 2.58 -3.63 -11.43
N ASP A 135 1.74 -4.64 -11.62
CA ASP A 135 0.28 -4.48 -11.59
C ASP A 135 -0.41 -5.37 -10.56
N GLY A 136 0.34 -6.23 -9.88
CA GLY A 136 -0.15 -7.12 -8.82
C GLY A 136 -1.20 -8.15 -9.27
N LEU A 137 -1.53 -8.21 -10.58
CA LEU A 137 -2.61 -9.04 -11.08
C LEU A 137 -2.18 -10.48 -11.32
N GLY A 138 -3.13 -11.42 -11.09
CA GLY A 138 -2.94 -12.85 -11.29
C GLY A 138 -2.11 -13.54 -10.20
N LEU A 139 -1.74 -12.84 -9.13
CA LEU A 139 -1.01 -13.39 -8.01
C LEU A 139 -1.97 -13.95 -6.96
N MET A 140 -1.58 -15.08 -6.37
CA MET A 140 -2.29 -15.65 -5.22
C MET A 140 -1.79 -15.02 -3.94
N HIS A 141 -2.70 -14.43 -3.15
CA HIS A 141 -2.41 -13.91 -1.81
C HIS A 141 -3.06 -14.79 -0.75
N VAL A 142 -2.33 -15.04 0.33
CA VAL A 142 -2.91 -15.68 1.52
C VAL A 142 -3.53 -14.56 2.35
N CYS A 143 -4.85 -14.54 2.38
CA CYS A 143 -5.62 -13.52 3.09
C CYS A 143 -6.33 -14.14 4.27
N ARG A 144 -6.72 -13.32 5.26
CA ARG A 144 -7.74 -13.73 6.22
C ARG A 144 -9.08 -13.84 5.50
N ASP A 145 -9.90 -14.81 5.90
CA ASP A 145 -11.24 -14.95 5.34
C ASP A 145 -12.15 -13.79 5.78
N TRP A 146 -12.22 -12.77 4.92
CA TRP A 146 -13.05 -11.60 5.17
C TRP A 146 -14.56 -11.89 5.01
N SER A 147 -14.94 -12.95 4.27
CA SER A 147 -16.36 -13.32 4.10
C SER A 147 -16.96 -13.79 5.41
N ALA A 148 -16.20 -14.51 6.23
CA ALA A 148 -16.62 -14.89 7.57
C ALA A 148 -16.85 -13.68 8.50
N VAL A 149 -16.02 -12.65 8.39
CA VAL A 149 -16.23 -11.39 9.12
C VAL A 149 -17.49 -10.68 8.63
N TYR A 150 -17.73 -10.68 7.33
CA TYR A 150 -18.93 -10.08 6.73
C TYR A 150 -20.21 -10.73 7.28
N GLN A 151 -20.23 -12.07 7.35
CA GLN A 151 -21.37 -12.80 7.88
C GLN A 151 -21.69 -12.45 9.35
N ILE A 152 -20.67 -12.27 10.19
CA ILE A 152 -20.83 -11.84 11.59
C ILE A 152 -21.57 -10.49 11.67
N PHE A 153 -21.20 -9.53 10.81
CA PHE A 153 -21.83 -8.20 10.80
C PHE A 153 -23.27 -8.26 10.31
N GLU A 154 -23.57 -9.06 9.29
CA GLU A 154 -24.94 -9.27 8.78
C GLU A 154 -25.83 -9.91 9.84
N ASP A 155 -25.33 -10.92 10.54
CA ASP A 155 -26.06 -11.60 11.61
C ASP A 155 -26.35 -10.66 12.78
N GLU A 156 -25.37 -9.84 13.17
CA GLU A 156 -25.53 -8.84 14.24
C GLU A 156 -26.53 -7.76 13.85
N HIS A 157 -26.45 -7.23 12.65
CA HIS A 157 -27.39 -6.23 12.15
C HIS A 157 -28.82 -6.77 12.11
N ALA A 158 -29.01 -7.97 11.62
CA ALA A 158 -30.32 -8.63 11.59
C ALA A 158 -30.90 -8.89 13.00
N GLN A 159 -30.05 -9.10 14.00
CA GLN A 159 -30.47 -9.20 15.40
C GLN A 159 -30.86 -7.84 15.98
N TRP A 160 -30.07 -6.81 15.70
CA TRP A 160 -30.35 -5.43 16.12
C TRP A 160 -31.69 -4.94 15.60
N GLU A 161 -32.00 -5.12 14.31
CA GLU A 161 -33.26 -4.70 13.70
C GLU A 161 -34.50 -5.36 14.32
N LYS A 162 -34.35 -6.57 14.89
CA LYS A 162 -35.48 -7.26 15.57
C LYS A 162 -35.77 -6.68 16.95
N HIS A 163 -34.85 -5.91 17.52
CA HIS A 163 -34.96 -5.37 18.88
C HIS A 163 -35.02 -3.82 18.93
N ALA A 164 -34.85 -3.16 17.78
CA ALA A 164 -34.96 -1.71 17.61
C ALA A 164 -36.41 -1.32 17.26
#